data_c4344f4b7b2a1b6560bed45750f368dc
#
_entry.id   c4344f4b7b2a1b6560bed45750f368dc
#
_cell.length_a   1.000
_cell.length_b   1.000
_cell.length_c   1.000
_cell.angle_alpha   90.00
_cell.angle_beta   90.00
_cell.angle_gamma   90.00
#
_symmetry.space_group_name_H-M   'P 1'
#
loop_
_entity.id
_entity.type
_entity.pdbx_description
1 polymer ?
#
loop_
_entity_poly.entity_id
_entity_poly.type
_entity_poly.pdbx_seq_one_letter_code
_entity_poly.pdbx_strand_id
1 'polypeptide(L)'
;MSSCKKTTFYSTENLSFSRDTVLFDTVFTTIGSTTQQFKIYNNDSKTITIEQIELMGGSASPFRINVDGMSGTNHANIELEGNDSLFVFVEVTLDPNNGTTPMIIEDQVRFRTNGTDQEVALIAYGQDAYFHTTIFSQGILDINSGVWPNDKPHVIYGAAIIDSATSLNIQQGTKIYLHDGAYLFNYKGQLNIEGSEPNPVTFQGDRLEAAYDDISGAYYGIYMQEALPSTINYAVIKNATSGIHMFSEDPSNTDYTLKVSNTVIQNCASYGVFLYSGARIKAENCLISGNGVHSLLVLEGGDFNFNHCHLLGYGNGATPGAAVGISNHFVRDNIDYIASINEGTITNSVIYGFTDYELAYDTIPDPGITLNFLMANNLIKSDDIFTDPFFTGNGNLWNIDPQFMDITEKDFTYTIGPLRDGGTNAYPNTIGPAVGVSITGAGRPTGPARDIGTYEF
;
A
#
# COMPACT_ATOMS: atom_id res chain seq x y z
N MET A 1 -59.59 40.55 -1.08
CA MET A 1 -58.25 40.13 -1.52
C MET A 1 -58.42 38.77 -2.20
N SER A 2 -58.28 38.71 -3.53
CA SER A 2 -58.37 37.48 -4.28
C SER A 2 -57.02 36.76 -4.13
N SER A 3 -57.03 35.59 -3.45
CA SER A 3 -55.87 34.73 -3.38
C SER A 3 -55.69 34.10 -4.75
N CYS A 4 -54.63 34.46 -5.46
CA CYS A 4 -54.22 33.79 -6.68
C CYS A 4 -53.72 32.39 -6.29
N LYS A 5 -54.56 31.37 -6.46
CA LYS A 5 -54.10 29.97 -6.41
C LYS A 5 -53.17 29.74 -7.61
N LYS A 6 -51.86 29.58 -7.35
CA LYS A 6 -50.90 29.16 -8.35
C LYS A 6 -51.30 27.76 -8.81
N THR A 7 -51.78 27.62 -10.03
CA THR A 7 -52.10 26.31 -10.60
C THR A 7 -50.78 25.66 -10.98
N THR A 8 -50.37 24.63 -10.22
CA THR A 8 -49.18 23.83 -10.56
C THR A 8 -49.55 22.89 -11.69
N PHE A 9 -48.88 23.00 -12.82
CA PHE A 9 -48.96 22.04 -13.91
C PHE A 9 -47.88 21.00 -13.75
N TYR A 10 -48.28 19.74 -13.61
CA TYR A 10 -47.33 18.62 -13.47
C TYR A 10 -46.84 18.14 -14.83
N SER A 11 -45.61 17.64 -14.84
CA SER A 11 -44.99 17.01 -16.01
C SER A 11 -45.58 15.61 -16.23
N THR A 12 -45.64 15.21 -17.50
CA THR A 12 -45.99 13.84 -17.93
C THR A 12 -44.77 13.06 -18.43
N GLU A 13 -43.60 13.67 -18.36
CA GLU A 13 -42.33 13.08 -18.80
C GLU A 13 -41.81 12.05 -17.76
N ASN A 14 -40.83 11.26 -18.18
CA ASN A 14 -40.14 10.32 -17.32
C ASN A 14 -38.91 11.00 -16.64
N LEU A 15 -38.45 10.38 -15.55
CA LEU A 15 -37.19 10.77 -14.92
C LEU A 15 -35.99 10.37 -15.77
N SER A 16 -34.88 11.04 -15.61
CA SER A 16 -33.57 10.57 -16.06
C SER A 16 -32.61 10.39 -14.88
N PHE A 17 -31.62 9.52 -15.05
CA PHE A 17 -30.71 9.13 -13.99
C PHE A 17 -29.27 9.40 -14.40
N SER A 18 -28.40 9.78 -13.44
CA SER A 18 -26.96 9.96 -13.69
C SER A 18 -26.26 8.63 -14.01
N ARG A 19 -26.86 7.51 -13.61
CA ARG A 19 -26.42 6.14 -13.93
C ARG A 19 -27.61 5.18 -13.82
N ASP A 20 -27.58 4.09 -14.55
CA ASP A 20 -28.59 3.01 -14.53
C ASP A 20 -28.23 1.90 -13.52
N THR A 21 -26.98 1.88 -13.07
CA THR A 21 -26.45 0.88 -12.15
C THR A 21 -25.56 1.54 -11.11
N VAL A 22 -25.76 1.22 -9.84
CA VAL A 22 -24.86 1.53 -8.73
C VAL A 22 -24.05 0.28 -8.42
N LEU A 23 -22.77 0.33 -8.75
CA LEU A 23 -21.85 -0.78 -8.53
C LEU A 23 -21.00 -0.48 -7.28
N PHE A 24 -21.00 -1.40 -6.34
CA PHE A 24 -20.06 -1.47 -5.24
C PHE A 24 -18.98 -2.47 -5.63
N ASP A 25 -17.73 -2.07 -5.46
CA ASP A 25 -16.60 -2.97 -5.56
C ASP A 25 -16.64 -4.01 -4.42
N THR A 26 -15.55 -4.72 -4.17
CA THR A 26 -15.53 -5.73 -3.12
C THR A 26 -15.87 -5.13 -1.76
N VAL A 27 -16.96 -5.60 -1.17
CA VAL A 27 -17.43 -5.25 0.17
C VAL A 27 -17.18 -6.43 1.10
N PHE A 28 -16.39 -6.21 2.13
CA PHE A 28 -16.15 -7.24 3.14
C PHE A 28 -17.37 -7.42 4.04
N THR A 29 -17.71 -8.68 4.33
CA THR A 29 -18.87 -8.99 5.18
C THR A 29 -18.71 -8.38 6.57
N THR A 30 -19.83 -8.09 7.24
CA THR A 30 -19.94 -7.44 8.56
C THR A 30 -19.55 -5.97 8.62
N ILE A 31 -18.98 -5.40 7.56
CA ILE A 31 -18.59 -4.01 7.47
C ILE A 31 -19.46 -3.31 6.45
N GLY A 32 -19.96 -2.12 6.78
CA GLY A 32 -20.71 -1.30 5.83
C GLY A 32 -19.80 -0.80 4.71
N SER A 33 -20.34 -0.77 3.51
CA SER A 33 -19.64 -0.17 2.36
C SER A 33 -19.45 1.34 2.54
N THR A 34 -18.63 1.93 1.67
CA THR A 34 -18.69 3.37 1.43
C THR A 34 -20.02 3.73 0.80
N THR A 35 -20.49 4.95 1.09
CA THR A 35 -21.73 5.47 0.49
C THR A 35 -21.51 5.78 -0.99
N GLN A 36 -22.29 5.13 -1.86
CA GLN A 36 -22.39 5.49 -3.27
C GLN A 36 -23.58 6.41 -3.47
N GLN A 37 -23.60 7.14 -4.60
CA GLN A 37 -24.70 8.04 -4.91
C GLN A 37 -25.02 8.08 -6.40
N PHE A 38 -26.28 8.39 -6.69
CA PHE A 38 -26.71 8.79 -8.03
C PHE A 38 -27.72 9.92 -7.94
N LYS A 39 -27.95 10.62 -9.06
CA LYS A 39 -28.92 11.70 -9.17
C LYS A 39 -30.09 11.27 -10.00
N ILE A 40 -31.25 11.77 -9.62
CA ILE A 40 -32.50 11.74 -10.38
C ILE A 40 -32.73 13.14 -10.93
N TYR A 41 -33.03 13.26 -12.21
CA TYR A 41 -33.27 14.55 -12.88
C TYR A 41 -34.69 14.63 -13.40
N ASN A 42 -35.31 15.80 -13.20
CA ASN A 42 -36.47 16.25 -13.92
C ASN A 42 -36.05 17.22 -15.03
N ASN A 43 -35.96 16.74 -16.26
CA ASN A 43 -35.54 17.57 -17.40
C ASN A 43 -36.67 18.40 -18.01
N ASP A 44 -37.92 18.24 -17.54
CA ASP A 44 -39.04 19.12 -17.94
C ASP A 44 -38.97 20.44 -17.13
N SER A 45 -39.60 21.45 -17.68
CA SER A 45 -39.79 22.75 -17.00
C SER A 45 -40.90 22.76 -15.94
N LYS A 46 -41.69 21.71 -15.85
CA LYS A 46 -42.80 21.52 -14.89
C LYS A 46 -42.40 20.59 -13.78
N THR A 47 -42.99 20.75 -12.61
CA THR A 47 -42.84 19.84 -11.48
C THR A 47 -43.27 18.42 -11.84
N ILE A 48 -42.48 17.41 -11.50
CA ILE A 48 -42.84 16.01 -11.58
C ILE A 48 -43.15 15.47 -10.18
N THR A 49 -44.16 14.65 -10.04
CA THR A 49 -44.41 13.92 -8.79
C THR A 49 -43.91 12.49 -8.93
N ILE A 50 -42.94 12.14 -8.10
CA ILE A 50 -42.51 10.75 -7.98
C ILE A 50 -43.43 10.07 -7.01
N GLU A 51 -44.34 9.23 -7.54
CA GLU A 51 -45.37 8.58 -6.77
C GLU A 51 -44.78 7.64 -5.70
N GLN A 52 -43.69 6.94 -6.08
CA GLN A 52 -43.02 5.99 -5.22
C GLN A 52 -41.53 5.85 -5.59
N ILE A 53 -40.67 5.79 -4.57
CA ILE A 53 -39.28 5.32 -4.67
C ILE A 53 -39.15 4.15 -3.69
N GLU A 54 -38.84 2.95 -4.19
CA GLU A 54 -38.87 1.73 -3.41
C GLU A 54 -37.60 0.89 -3.64
N LEU A 55 -36.95 0.50 -2.56
CA LEU A 55 -35.93 -0.54 -2.56
C LEU A 55 -36.65 -1.90 -2.62
N MET A 56 -36.47 -2.66 -3.71
CA MET A 56 -37.31 -3.82 -4.02
C MET A 56 -37.19 -4.98 -3.03
N GLY A 57 -35.96 -5.20 -2.46
CA GLY A 57 -35.75 -6.18 -1.39
C GLY A 57 -36.30 -5.72 -0.02
N GLY A 58 -36.78 -4.49 0.08
CA GLY A 58 -37.34 -3.91 1.30
C GLY A 58 -36.44 -4.01 2.51
N SER A 59 -36.99 -4.38 3.67
CA SER A 59 -36.21 -4.52 4.91
C SER A 59 -35.24 -5.72 4.92
N ALA A 60 -35.46 -6.70 4.03
CA ALA A 60 -34.57 -7.86 3.89
C ALA A 60 -33.37 -7.60 2.96
N SER A 61 -33.38 -6.49 2.23
CA SER A 61 -32.25 -6.07 1.41
C SER A 61 -31.01 -5.83 2.27
N PRO A 62 -29.81 -6.22 1.84
CA PRO A 62 -28.57 -5.77 2.45
C PRO A 62 -28.26 -4.30 2.14
N PHE A 63 -28.90 -3.73 1.11
CA PHE A 63 -28.77 -2.32 0.75
C PHE A 63 -29.63 -1.42 1.65
N ARG A 64 -29.19 -0.18 1.78
CA ARG A 64 -29.93 0.92 2.44
C ARG A 64 -29.92 2.12 1.51
N ILE A 65 -31.05 2.80 1.42
CA ILE A 65 -31.15 4.02 0.62
C ILE A 65 -31.52 5.22 1.49
N ASN A 66 -31.00 6.38 1.10
CA ASN A 66 -31.38 7.67 1.64
C ASN A 66 -31.73 8.59 0.45
N VAL A 67 -32.94 9.06 0.40
CA VAL A 67 -33.47 9.91 -0.67
C VAL A 67 -33.55 11.32 -0.14
N ASP A 68 -32.70 12.22 -0.62
CA ASP A 68 -32.68 13.64 -0.25
C ASP A 68 -32.69 13.88 1.29
N GLY A 69 -31.86 13.10 2.01
CA GLY A 69 -31.76 13.18 3.48
C GLY A 69 -32.75 12.30 4.24
N MET A 70 -33.68 11.66 3.58
CA MET A 70 -34.66 10.74 4.20
C MET A 70 -34.22 9.30 4.03
N SER A 71 -33.89 8.62 5.13
CA SER A 71 -33.58 7.18 5.14
C SER A 71 -34.86 6.34 5.14
N GLY A 72 -34.86 5.24 4.38
CA GLY A 72 -36.00 4.33 4.35
C GLY A 72 -35.96 3.40 3.14
N THR A 73 -36.83 2.40 3.11
CA THR A 73 -36.96 1.45 1.99
C THR A 73 -38.06 1.85 1.02
N ASN A 74 -38.90 2.82 1.40
CA ASN A 74 -40.01 3.31 0.62
C ASN A 74 -40.30 4.77 0.89
N HIS A 75 -40.38 5.59 -0.14
CA HIS A 75 -40.70 7.01 -0.10
C HIS A 75 -41.80 7.28 -1.10
N ALA A 76 -42.74 8.15 -0.77
CA ALA A 76 -43.89 8.41 -1.62
C ALA A 76 -44.20 9.89 -1.78
N ASN A 77 -44.76 10.26 -2.93
CA ASN A 77 -45.21 11.61 -3.25
C ASN A 77 -44.10 12.69 -3.12
N ILE A 78 -42.93 12.40 -3.67
CA ILE A 78 -41.83 13.37 -3.72
C ILE A 78 -42.03 14.27 -4.93
N GLU A 79 -42.13 15.58 -4.71
CA GLU A 79 -42.16 16.58 -5.77
C GLU A 79 -40.76 17.01 -6.15
N LEU A 80 -40.40 16.94 -7.44
CA LEU A 80 -39.16 17.40 -8.03
C LEU A 80 -39.46 18.55 -8.99
N GLU A 81 -38.97 19.73 -8.68
CA GLU A 81 -39.25 20.93 -9.49
C GLU A 81 -38.70 20.79 -10.91
N GLY A 82 -39.20 21.61 -11.82
CA GLY A 82 -38.74 21.59 -13.22
C GLY A 82 -37.26 22.01 -13.33
N ASN A 83 -36.48 21.26 -14.14
CA ASN A 83 -35.06 21.42 -14.34
C ASN A 83 -34.21 21.24 -13.04
N ASP A 84 -34.71 20.47 -12.09
CA ASP A 84 -34.06 20.19 -10.82
C ASP A 84 -33.62 18.71 -10.70
N SER A 85 -32.85 18.39 -9.66
CA SER A 85 -32.36 17.05 -9.37
C SER A 85 -32.32 16.78 -7.87
N LEU A 86 -32.46 15.52 -7.49
CA LEU A 86 -32.24 15.07 -6.12
C LEU A 86 -31.23 13.93 -6.06
N PHE A 87 -30.60 13.77 -4.90
CA PHE A 87 -29.63 12.71 -4.66
C PHE A 87 -30.28 11.49 -4.01
N VAL A 88 -29.84 10.33 -4.46
CA VAL A 88 -30.07 9.05 -3.76
C VAL A 88 -28.73 8.51 -3.33
N PHE A 89 -28.55 8.35 -2.03
CA PHE A 89 -27.39 7.72 -1.41
C PHE A 89 -27.70 6.26 -1.16
N VAL A 90 -26.75 5.40 -1.42
CA VAL A 90 -26.88 3.94 -1.26
C VAL A 90 -25.69 3.42 -0.46
N GLU A 91 -25.98 2.55 0.51
CA GLU A 91 -25.00 1.80 1.29
C GLU A 91 -25.36 0.31 1.28
N VAL A 92 -24.39 -0.56 1.49
CA VAL A 92 -24.63 -1.99 1.60
C VAL A 92 -23.86 -2.56 2.80
N THR A 93 -24.49 -3.49 3.52
CA THR A 93 -23.87 -4.26 4.61
C THR A 93 -24.21 -5.73 4.38
N LEU A 94 -23.19 -6.57 4.31
CA LEU A 94 -23.33 -7.98 3.97
C LEU A 94 -23.11 -8.86 5.19
N ASP A 95 -23.96 -9.88 5.34
CA ASP A 95 -23.78 -10.92 6.34
C ASP A 95 -22.79 -11.99 5.84
N PRO A 96 -21.96 -12.57 6.72
CA PRO A 96 -21.06 -13.67 6.37
C PRO A 96 -21.83 -14.89 5.85
N ASN A 97 -21.33 -15.47 4.76
CA ASN A 97 -21.85 -16.73 4.25
C ASN A 97 -20.94 -17.92 4.55
N ASN A 98 -19.79 -17.70 5.24
CA ASN A 98 -18.73 -18.66 5.50
C ASN A 98 -18.12 -19.29 4.24
N GLY A 99 -18.29 -18.64 3.10
CA GLY A 99 -17.70 -19.02 1.81
C GLY A 99 -16.27 -18.51 1.65
N THR A 100 -15.53 -19.13 0.76
CA THR A 100 -14.18 -18.69 0.36
C THR A 100 -14.19 -17.91 -0.98
N THR A 101 -15.32 -17.93 -1.68
CA THR A 101 -15.50 -17.26 -2.97
C THR A 101 -16.32 -15.99 -2.82
N PRO A 102 -16.01 -14.93 -3.58
CA PRO A 102 -16.87 -13.75 -3.64
C PRO A 102 -18.29 -14.09 -4.05
N MET A 103 -19.27 -13.40 -3.45
CA MET A 103 -20.69 -13.51 -3.77
C MET A 103 -21.17 -12.24 -4.48
N ILE A 104 -22.08 -12.40 -5.45
CA ILE A 104 -22.76 -11.27 -6.09
C ILE A 104 -24.09 -11.05 -5.38
N ILE A 105 -24.31 -9.82 -4.95
CA ILE A 105 -25.54 -9.37 -4.29
C ILE A 105 -26.19 -8.34 -5.20
N GLU A 106 -27.45 -8.56 -5.52
CA GLU A 106 -28.21 -7.71 -6.44
C GLU A 106 -29.52 -7.26 -5.79
N ASP A 107 -29.91 -6.03 -6.06
CA ASP A 107 -31.21 -5.44 -5.75
C ASP A 107 -31.45 -4.30 -6.74
N GLN A 108 -32.55 -3.59 -6.60
CA GLN A 108 -32.86 -2.43 -7.43
C GLN A 108 -33.70 -1.40 -6.68
N VAL A 109 -33.58 -0.14 -7.07
CA VAL A 109 -34.45 0.94 -6.64
C VAL A 109 -35.44 1.22 -7.78
N ARG A 110 -36.72 1.03 -7.49
CA ARG A 110 -37.82 1.33 -8.43
C ARG A 110 -38.37 2.72 -8.20
N PHE A 111 -38.59 3.44 -9.28
CA PHE A 111 -39.17 4.78 -9.32
C PHE A 111 -40.46 4.72 -10.11
N ARG A 112 -41.58 5.16 -9.52
CA ARG A 112 -42.87 5.24 -10.19
C ARG A 112 -43.23 6.69 -10.42
N THR A 113 -43.42 7.06 -11.69
CA THR A 113 -43.88 8.39 -12.11
C THR A 113 -44.86 8.26 -13.24
N ASN A 114 -46.00 8.98 -13.15
CA ASN A 114 -47.04 9.00 -14.20
C ASN A 114 -47.50 7.58 -14.56
N GLY A 115 -47.52 6.65 -13.58
CA GLY A 115 -47.91 5.26 -13.80
C GLY A 115 -46.85 4.40 -14.50
N THR A 116 -45.66 4.95 -14.80
CA THR A 116 -44.52 4.23 -15.41
C THR A 116 -43.49 3.90 -14.35
N ASP A 117 -43.00 2.66 -14.38
CA ASP A 117 -41.89 2.22 -13.51
C ASP A 117 -40.54 2.32 -14.25
N GLN A 118 -39.56 2.87 -13.58
CA GLN A 118 -38.15 2.93 -13.98
C GLN A 118 -37.28 2.37 -12.85
N GLU A 119 -36.14 1.82 -13.17
CA GLU A 119 -35.29 1.11 -12.20
C GLU A 119 -33.84 1.54 -12.31
N VAL A 120 -33.14 1.55 -11.15
CA VAL A 120 -31.69 1.65 -11.04
C VAL A 120 -31.21 0.40 -10.32
N ALA A 121 -30.36 -0.38 -10.99
CA ALA A 121 -29.80 -1.61 -10.44
C ALA A 121 -28.77 -1.30 -9.32
N LEU A 122 -28.75 -2.14 -8.28
CA LEU A 122 -27.76 -2.13 -7.21
C LEU A 122 -27.01 -3.45 -7.25
N ILE A 123 -25.68 -3.39 -7.38
CA ILE A 123 -24.83 -4.59 -7.45
C ILE A 123 -23.68 -4.42 -6.48
N ALA A 124 -23.43 -5.44 -5.65
CA ALA A 124 -22.27 -5.50 -4.76
C ALA A 124 -21.58 -6.86 -4.87
N TYR A 125 -20.22 -6.82 -4.82
CA TYR A 125 -19.41 -8.02 -4.71
C TYR A 125 -19.03 -8.22 -3.24
N GLY A 126 -19.61 -9.22 -2.58
CA GLY A 126 -19.34 -9.55 -1.19
C GLY A 126 -18.21 -10.55 -1.05
N GLN A 127 -17.33 -10.37 -0.06
CA GLN A 127 -16.27 -11.31 0.26
C GLN A 127 -16.13 -11.48 1.77
N ASP A 128 -16.12 -12.75 2.24
CA ASP A 128 -15.75 -13.08 3.61
C ASP A 128 -14.26 -12.84 3.85
N ALA A 129 -13.92 -12.42 5.06
CA ALA A 129 -12.55 -12.13 5.47
C ALA A 129 -12.28 -12.57 6.91
N TYR A 130 -11.00 -12.69 7.27
CA TYR A 130 -10.54 -12.74 8.64
C TYR A 130 -10.33 -11.31 9.14
N PHE A 131 -11.06 -10.92 10.18
CA PHE A 131 -10.99 -9.55 10.72
C PHE A 131 -10.07 -9.50 11.93
N HIS A 132 -9.15 -8.54 11.91
CA HIS A 132 -8.20 -8.24 12.97
C HIS A 132 -8.49 -6.85 13.51
N THR A 133 -8.94 -6.76 14.75
CA THR A 133 -9.40 -5.48 15.29
C THR A 133 -8.79 -5.18 16.65
N THR A 134 -7.96 -4.15 16.72
CA THR A 134 -7.42 -3.60 17.96
C THR A 134 -8.03 -2.23 18.23
N ILE A 135 -8.54 -2.03 19.45
CA ILE A 135 -9.07 -0.75 19.93
C ILE A 135 -8.32 -0.40 21.23
N PHE A 136 -7.20 0.29 21.09
CA PHE A 136 -6.33 0.63 22.24
C PHE A 136 -7.05 1.40 23.34
N SER A 137 -7.95 2.34 22.99
CA SER A 137 -8.73 3.12 23.95
C SER A 137 -9.68 2.30 24.83
N GLN A 138 -10.01 1.07 24.40
CA GLN A 138 -10.87 0.13 25.11
C GLN A 138 -10.11 -1.06 25.68
N GLY A 139 -8.78 -1.14 25.46
CA GLY A 139 -7.96 -2.28 25.88
C GLY A 139 -8.24 -3.57 25.09
N ILE A 140 -8.86 -3.47 23.93
CA ILE A 140 -9.09 -4.62 23.03
C ILE A 140 -7.86 -4.77 22.15
N LEU A 141 -7.14 -5.88 22.29
CA LEU A 141 -5.93 -6.19 21.53
C LEU A 141 -6.15 -7.47 20.71
N ASP A 142 -5.83 -7.41 19.43
CA ASP A 142 -5.84 -8.57 18.53
C ASP A 142 -4.42 -9.15 18.43
N ILE A 143 -4.16 -10.18 19.24
CA ILE A 143 -2.86 -10.88 19.29
C ILE A 143 -2.86 -12.03 18.30
N ASN A 144 -1.91 -11.99 17.37
CA ASN A 144 -1.80 -12.92 16.27
C ASN A 144 -0.59 -13.83 16.42
N SER A 145 -0.80 -15.11 16.16
CA SER A 145 0.24 -16.13 16.14
C SER A 145 -0.17 -17.32 15.27
N GLY A 146 0.78 -18.22 14.99
CA GLY A 146 0.52 -19.40 14.18
C GLY A 146 0.53 -19.09 12.68
N VAL A 147 -0.53 -19.40 11.97
CA VAL A 147 -0.58 -19.31 10.51
C VAL A 147 -1.75 -18.46 10.04
N TRP A 148 -1.49 -17.49 9.19
CA TRP A 148 -2.50 -16.85 8.38
C TRP A 148 -2.63 -17.58 7.04
N PRO A 149 -3.76 -18.27 6.81
CA PRO A 149 -4.01 -18.98 5.56
C PRO A 149 -4.39 -18.02 4.42
N ASN A 150 -4.36 -18.53 3.20
CA ASN A 150 -4.68 -17.76 1.99
C ASN A 150 -6.08 -18.03 1.41
N ASP A 151 -6.93 -18.77 2.14
CA ASP A 151 -8.28 -19.13 1.68
C ASP A 151 -9.27 -17.96 1.69
N LYS A 152 -9.02 -16.97 2.55
CA LYS A 152 -9.75 -15.69 2.63
C LYS A 152 -8.76 -14.54 2.87
N PRO A 153 -9.11 -13.31 2.47
CA PRO A 153 -8.30 -12.16 2.83
C PRO A 153 -8.33 -11.89 4.34
N HIS A 154 -7.28 -11.22 4.82
CA HIS A 154 -7.19 -10.68 6.15
C HIS A 154 -7.42 -9.17 6.09
N VAL A 155 -8.29 -8.64 6.96
CA VAL A 155 -8.61 -7.21 7.02
C VAL A 155 -8.27 -6.67 8.40
N ILE A 156 -7.43 -5.65 8.47
CA ILE A 156 -6.90 -5.11 9.73
C ILE A 156 -7.53 -3.74 10.01
N TYR A 157 -8.13 -3.60 11.21
CA TYR A 157 -8.60 -2.34 11.80
C TYR A 157 -7.79 -2.02 13.06
N GLY A 158 -7.14 -0.85 13.07
CA GLY A 158 -6.21 -0.47 14.13
C GLY A 158 -4.89 -1.24 14.01
N ALA A 159 -4.75 -2.38 14.67
CA ALA A 159 -3.54 -3.19 14.57
C ALA A 159 -3.82 -4.69 14.64
N ALA A 160 -3.05 -5.48 13.88
CA ALA A 160 -2.85 -6.90 14.14
C ALA A 160 -1.49 -7.05 14.83
N ILE A 161 -1.45 -7.60 16.03
CA ILE A 161 -0.28 -7.58 16.90
C ILE A 161 0.37 -8.97 16.95
N ILE A 162 1.67 -9.03 16.70
CA ILE A 162 2.52 -10.19 16.99
C ILE A 162 3.26 -9.84 18.27
N ASP A 163 2.86 -10.48 19.38
CA ASP A 163 3.37 -10.16 20.70
C ASP A 163 4.67 -10.93 21.03
N SER A 164 5.31 -10.55 22.11
CA SER A 164 6.55 -11.12 22.60
C SER A 164 6.58 -12.64 22.56
N ALA A 165 7.65 -13.20 21.98
CA ALA A 165 7.91 -14.61 21.87
C ALA A 165 6.84 -15.42 21.10
N THR A 166 5.96 -14.76 20.36
CA THR A 166 5.04 -15.41 19.41
C THR A 166 5.58 -15.37 18.00
N SER A 167 5.06 -16.23 17.12
CA SER A 167 5.44 -16.25 15.70
C SER A 167 4.18 -16.26 14.84
N LEU A 168 4.16 -15.42 13.82
CA LEU A 168 3.14 -15.40 12.77
C LEU A 168 3.77 -15.80 11.44
N ASN A 169 3.18 -16.80 10.78
CA ASN A 169 3.56 -17.24 9.44
C ASN A 169 2.43 -16.91 8.46
N ILE A 170 2.73 -16.11 7.43
CA ILE A 170 1.78 -15.71 6.41
C ILE A 170 2.06 -16.50 5.14
N GLN A 171 1.07 -17.28 4.70
CA GLN A 171 1.20 -18.17 3.55
C GLN A 171 1.22 -17.40 2.22
N GLN A 172 1.84 -18.02 1.20
CA GLN A 172 1.85 -17.49 -0.17
C GLN A 172 0.43 -17.18 -0.68
N GLY A 173 0.31 -16.07 -1.42
CA GLY A 173 -0.96 -15.64 -2.02
C GLY A 173 -1.97 -15.02 -1.05
N THR A 174 -1.61 -14.89 0.24
CA THR A 174 -2.46 -14.19 1.22
C THR A 174 -2.62 -12.73 0.84
N LYS A 175 -3.87 -12.24 0.85
CA LYS A 175 -4.21 -10.83 0.64
C LYS A 175 -4.51 -10.17 1.98
N ILE A 176 -3.84 -9.07 2.26
CA ILE A 176 -3.97 -8.34 3.52
C ILE A 176 -4.39 -6.92 3.19
N TYR A 177 -5.56 -6.54 3.67
CA TYR A 177 -6.14 -5.22 3.51
C TYR A 177 -6.11 -4.47 4.83
N LEU A 178 -5.67 -3.24 4.81
CA LEU A 178 -5.53 -2.44 6.02
C LEU A 178 -6.37 -1.18 5.91
N HIS A 179 -7.17 -0.94 6.95
CA HIS A 179 -7.95 0.27 7.06
C HIS A 179 -7.07 1.50 7.33
N ASP A 180 -7.63 2.69 7.13
CA ASP A 180 -6.92 3.95 7.38
C ASP A 180 -6.24 3.96 8.75
N GLY A 181 -4.93 4.25 8.75
CA GLY A 181 -4.08 4.25 9.93
C GLY A 181 -3.76 2.86 10.53
N ALA A 182 -4.31 1.78 9.99
CA ALA A 182 -4.04 0.43 10.48
C ALA A 182 -2.60 -0.05 10.15
N TYR A 183 -2.11 -1.01 10.92
CA TYR A 183 -0.77 -1.59 10.73
C TYR A 183 -0.65 -3.02 11.24
N LEU A 184 0.30 -3.76 10.66
CA LEU A 184 0.78 -5.01 11.22
C LEU A 184 1.90 -4.68 12.21
N PHE A 185 1.69 -4.98 13.50
CA PHE A 185 2.62 -4.63 14.56
C PHE A 185 3.36 -5.85 15.10
N ASN A 186 4.65 -5.93 14.85
CA ASN A 186 5.52 -6.96 15.44
C ASN A 186 6.26 -6.38 16.64
N TYR A 187 5.78 -6.69 17.84
CA TYR A 187 6.39 -6.31 19.10
C TYR A 187 7.10 -7.51 19.74
N LYS A 188 8.42 -7.55 19.61
CA LYS A 188 9.28 -8.62 20.19
C LYS A 188 8.87 -10.05 19.76
N GLY A 189 8.10 -10.16 18.70
CA GLY A 189 7.68 -11.40 18.07
C GLY A 189 8.46 -11.70 16.80
N GLN A 190 8.08 -12.76 16.12
CA GLN A 190 8.65 -13.19 14.85
C GLN A 190 7.60 -13.14 13.73
N LEU A 191 7.93 -12.49 12.61
CA LEU A 191 7.11 -12.45 11.40
C LEU A 191 7.79 -13.22 10.27
N ASN A 192 7.08 -14.20 9.69
CA ASN A 192 7.53 -14.90 8.50
C ASN A 192 6.48 -14.76 7.39
N ILE A 193 6.86 -14.12 6.29
CA ILE A 193 6.03 -14.00 5.09
C ILE A 193 6.63 -14.90 4.02
N GLU A 194 5.85 -15.90 3.59
CA GLU A 194 6.30 -16.97 2.72
C GLU A 194 5.59 -16.92 1.35
N GLY A 195 5.76 -15.83 0.60
CA GLY A 195 5.26 -15.73 -0.76
C GLY A 195 6.08 -16.55 -1.77
N SER A 196 5.59 -16.58 -3.00
CA SER A 196 6.30 -17.13 -4.16
C SER A 196 6.09 -16.20 -5.37
N GLU A 197 6.90 -16.34 -6.42
CA GLU A 197 6.80 -15.50 -7.61
C GLU A 197 5.38 -15.48 -8.18
N PRO A 198 4.69 -16.61 -8.43
CA PRO A 198 3.34 -16.56 -8.97
C PRO A 198 2.27 -16.21 -7.93
N ASN A 199 2.58 -16.28 -6.63
CA ASN A 199 1.64 -16.05 -5.54
C ASN A 199 2.27 -15.21 -4.42
N PRO A 200 2.56 -13.91 -4.65
CA PRO A 200 3.09 -13.05 -3.61
C PRO A 200 2.06 -12.80 -2.51
N VAL A 201 2.54 -12.48 -1.31
CA VAL A 201 1.69 -11.93 -0.25
C VAL A 201 1.50 -10.43 -0.51
N THR A 202 0.26 -9.95 -0.48
CA THR A 202 -0.03 -8.55 -0.80
C THR A 202 -0.54 -7.77 0.40
N PHE A 203 0.00 -6.55 0.60
CA PHE A 203 -0.45 -5.57 1.58
C PHE A 203 -0.89 -4.31 0.85
N GLN A 204 -2.13 -3.89 1.09
CA GLN A 204 -2.69 -2.66 0.51
C GLN A 204 -3.83 -2.11 1.37
N GLY A 205 -4.30 -0.89 1.06
CA GLY A 205 -5.50 -0.33 1.70
C GLY A 205 -6.76 -1.16 1.41
N ASP A 206 -7.75 -1.04 2.27
CA ASP A 206 -9.03 -1.74 2.18
C ASP A 206 -10.04 -1.09 1.20
N ARG A 207 -9.69 0.07 0.64
CA ARG A 207 -10.45 0.73 -0.44
C ARG A 207 -10.01 0.13 -1.77
N LEU A 208 -10.87 -0.71 -2.37
CA LEU A 208 -10.55 -1.49 -3.57
C LEU A 208 -11.07 -0.86 -4.86
N GLU A 209 -11.74 0.30 -4.79
CA GLU A 209 -12.17 1.04 -5.97
C GLU A 209 -10.96 1.57 -6.75
N ALA A 210 -10.98 1.48 -8.06
CA ALA A 210 -9.86 1.86 -8.95
C ALA A 210 -9.29 3.27 -8.68
N ALA A 211 -10.10 4.21 -8.17
CA ALA A 211 -9.64 5.54 -7.78
C ALA A 211 -8.65 5.54 -6.60
N TYR A 212 -8.56 4.43 -5.85
CA TYR A 212 -7.68 4.28 -4.69
C TYR A 212 -6.44 3.42 -4.98
N ASP A 213 -6.31 2.85 -6.17
CA ASP A 213 -5.21 1.93 -6.53
C ASP A 213 -3.82 2.55 -6.33
N ASP A 214 -3.69 3.85 -6.52
CA ASP A 214 -2.44 4.60 -6.41
C ASP A 214 -2.46 5.68 -5.31
N ILE A 215 -3.38 5.61 -4.34
CA ILE A 215 -3.41 6.54 -3.22
C ILE A 215 -2.41 6.07 -2.14
N SER A 216 -1.33 6.82 -1.99
CA SER A 216 -0.33 6.57 -0.93
C SER A 216 -0.84 6.99 0.45
N GLY A 217 -0.35 6.34 1.51
CA GLY A 217 -0.76 6.65 2.89
C GLY A 217 -2.12 6.10 3.29
N ALA A 218 -2.65 5.12 2.55
CA ALA A 218 -3.93 4.47 2.86
C ALA A 218 -3.93 3.74 4.22
N TYR A 219 -2.77 3.35 4.71
CA TYR A 219 -2.56 2.71 6.00
C TYR A 219 -1.13 2.98 6.48
N TYR A 220 -0.80 2.61 7.73
CA TYR A 220 0.54 2.92 8.26
C TYR A 220 1.63 2.05 7.63
N GLY A 221 1.52 0.71 7.69
CA GLY A 221 2.53 -0.22 7.16
C GLY A 221 2.79 -1.44 8.04
N ILE A 222 3.98 -2.03 7.91
CA ILE A 222 4.51 -3.08 8.79
C ILE A 222 5.47 -2.41 9.78
N TYR A 223 5.09 -2.40 11.06
CA TYR A 223 5.90 -1.81 12.12
C TYR A 223 6.53 -2.91 12.98
N MET A 224 7.86 -2.90 13.09
CA MET A 224 8.64 -3.88 13.83
C MET A 224 9.40 -3.19 14.96
N GLN A 225 9.02 -3.50 16.19
CA GLN A 225 9.66 -2.95 17.39
C GLN A 225 10.33 -4.08 18.17
N GLU A 226 11.65 -4.01 18.33
CA GLU A 226 12.45 -5.02 19.04
C GLU A 226 12.16 -6.45 18.56
N ALA A 227 11.84 -6.62 17.28
CA ALA A 227 11.39 -7.88 16.72
C ALA A 227 12.49 -8.96 16.78
N LEU A 228 12.07 -10.21 16.91
CA LEU A 228 12.93 -11.36 16.69
C LEU A 228 13.28 -11.52 15.21
N PRO A 229 14.36 -12.27 14.87
CA PRO A 229 14.74 -12.51 13.48
C PRO A 229 13.57 -13.01 12.64
N SER A 230 13.21 -12.22 11.65
CA SER A 230 12.01 -12.34 10.82
C SER A 230 12.37 -12.41 9.34
N THR A 231 11.45 -12.92 8.51
CA THR A 231 11.67 -13.05 7.06
C THR A 231 10.49 -12.53 6.26
N ILE A 232 10.78 -11.85 5.14
CA ILE A 232 9.80 -11.50 4.13
C ILE A 232 10.32 -11.97 2.78
N ASN A 233 9.54 -12.82 2.10
CA ASN A 233 9.90 -13.31 0.79
C ASN A 233 8.70 -13.23 -0.16
N TYR A 234 8.89 -12.70 -1.36
CA TYR A 234 7.85 -12.44 -2.36
C TYR A 234 6.60 -11.77 -1.77
N ALA A 235 6.78 -10.56 -1.29
CA ALA A 235 5.66 -9.69 -0.89
C ALA A 235 5.52 -8.49 -1.84
N VAL A 236 4.30 -7.96 -1.93
CA VAL A 236 4.00 -6.67 -2.54
C VAL A 236 3.37 -5.79 -1.46
N ILE A 237 4.07 -4.74 -1.06
CA ILE A 237 3.63 -3.78 -0.05
C ILE A 237 3.42 -2.44 -0.76
N LYS A 238 2.17 -2.00 -0.90
CA LYS A 238 1.86 -0.77 -1.64
C LYS A 238 0.92 0.15 -0.87
N ASN A 239 1.07 1.45 -1.14
CA ASN A 239 0.15 2.49 -0.64
C ASN A 239 0.19 2.72 0.87
N ALA A 240 1.24 2.30 1.57
CA ALA A 240 1.42 2.56 2.99
C ALA A 240 1.89 4.01 3.27
N THR A 241 1.90 4.42 4.52
CA THR A 241 2.67 5.60 4.96
C THR A 241 4.16 5.27 4.97
N SER A 242 4.53 4.13 5.61
CA SER A 242 5.87 3.53 5.55
C SER A 242 5.71 2.04 5.27
N GLY A 243 6.32 1.53 4.20
CA GLY A 243 6.17 0.11 3.84
C GLY A 243 6.65 -0.81 4.95
N ILE A 244 7.90 -0.64 5.38
CA ILE A 244 8.48 -1.31 6.54
C ILE A 244 9.14 -0.26 7.44
N HIS A 245 8.72 -0.20 8.70
CA HIS A 245 9.32 0.65 9.72
C HIS A 245 9.91 -0.24 10.82
N MET A 246 11.19 -0.10 11.08
CA MET A 246 11.91 -0.90 12.06
C MET A 246 12.55 -0.01 13.13
N PHE A 247 12.40 -0.43 14.38
CA PHE A 247 12.99 0.19 15.54
C PHE A 247 13.63 -0.87 16.44
N SER A 248 14.86 -0.64 16.90
CA SER A 248 15.52 -1.49 17.89
C SER A 248 16.55 -0.70 18.65
N GLU A 249 16.55 -0.81 19.98
CA GLU A 249 17.59 -0.26 20.85
C GLU A 249 18.54 -1.34 21.38
N ASP A 250 18.34 -2.63 21.03
CA ASP A 250 19.16 -3.72 21.53
C ASP A 250 20.42 -3.91 20.66
N PRO A 251 21.59 -3.39 21.10
CA PRO A 251 22.84 -3.56 20.37
C PRO A 251 23.41 -5.00 20.50
N SER A 252 22.84 -5.84 21.35
CA SER A 252 23.34 -7.21 21.60
C SER A 252 22.93 -8.19 20.50
N ASN A 253 21.93 -7.86 19.68
CA ASN A 253 21.51 -8.70 18.57
C ASN A 253 22.55 -8.64 17.44
N THR A 254 23.24 -9.75 17.20
CA THR A 254 24.25 -9.88 16.14
C THR A 254 23.68 -10.35 14.81
N ASP A 255 22.44 -10.88 14.79
CA ASP A 255 21.76 -11.29 13.57
C ASP A 255 20.90 -10.17 12.98
N TYR A 256 20.60 -10.26 11.69
CA TYR A 256 19.62 -9.37 11.08
C TYR A 256 18.23 -9.59 11.66
N THR A 257 17.63 -8.51 12.17
CA THR A 257 16.26 -8.51 12.68
C THR A 257 15.27 -8.86 11.57
N LEU A 258 15.56 -8.41 10.34
CA LEU A 258 14.72 -8.70 9.18
C LEU A 258 15.56 -9.09 7.97
N LYS A 259 15.19 -10.19 7.31
CA LYS A 259 15.68 -10.59 5.99
C LYS A 259 14.55 -10.47 4.98
N VAL A 260 14.76 -9.64 3.95
CA VAL A 260 13.78 -9.41 2.88
C VAL A 260 14.33 -9.90 1.57
N SER A 261 13.55 -10.65 0.79
CA SER A 261 13.96 -11.09 -0.53
C SER A 261 12.81 -11.02 -1.52
N ASN A 262 13.13 -10.78 -2.80
CA ASN A 262 12.18 -10.84 -3.92
C ASN A 262 10.89 -10.02 -3.67
N THR A 263 11.02 -8.85 -3.04
CA THR A 263 9.88 -8.09 -2.52
C THR A 263 9.78 -6.72 -3.21
N VAL A 264 8.55 -6.33 -3.50
CA VAL A 264 8.22 -5.01 -4.07
C VAL A 264 7.62 -4.13 -2.96
N ILE A 265 8.19 -2.95 -2.74
CA ILE A 265 7.65 -1.93 -1.82
C ILE A 265 7.48 -0.65 -2.62
N GLN A 266 6.24 -0.20 -2.76
CA GLN A 266 5.98 0.91 -3.67
C GLN A 266 4.87 1.84 -3.22
N ASN A 267 4.96 3.10 -3.70
CA ASN A 267 3.93 4.11 -3.54
C ASN A 267 3.58 4.38 -2.07
N CYS A 268 4.59 4.40 -1.18
CA CYS A 268 4.39 4.81 0.21
C CYS A 268 4.44 6.33 0.33
N ALA A 269 3.60 6.90 1.21
CA ALA A 269 3.51 8.37 1.36
C ALA A 269 4.81 9.00 1.87
N SER A 270 5.59 8.24 2.66
CA SER A 270 6.86 8.70 3.20
C SER A 270 8.02 7.78 2.81
N TYR A 271 8.10 6.60 3.38
CA TYR A 271 9.28 5.75 3.28
C TYR A 271 8.93 4.35 2.73
N GLY A 272 9.78 3.82 1.84
CA GLY A 272 9.72 2.40 1.50
C GLY A 272 10.17 1.54 2.68
N VAL A 273 11.41 1.76 3.12
CA VAL A 273 12.01 1.15 4.32
C VAL A 273 12.57 2.25 5.21
N PHE A 274 12.17 2.24 6.47
CA PHE A 274 12.67 3.16 7.48
C PHE A 274 13.32 2.35 8.62
N LEU A 275 14.65 2.52 8.79
CA LEU A 275 15.41 1.98 9.88
C LEU A 275 15.67 3.08 10.90
N TYR A 276 15.30 2.86 12.14
CA TYR A 276 15.48 3.80 13.22
C TYR A 276 16.16 3.12 14.41
N SER A 277 17.18 3.82 14.96
CA SER A 277 17.81 3.49 16.22
C SER A 277 18.29 2.04 16.34
N GLY A 278 19.28 1.64 15.52
CA GLY A 278 19.97 0.35 15.67
C GLY A 278 19.30 -0.87 15.04
N ALA A 279 18.19 -0.68 14.32
CA ALA A 279 17.55 -1.78 13.57
C ALA A 279 18.49 -2.38 12.52
N ARG A 280 18.31 -3.68 12.21
CA ARG A 280 19.20 -4.42 11.31
C ARG A 280 18.41 -5.11 10.21
N ILE A 281 18.68 -4.76 8.94
CA ILE A 281 18.01 -5.34 7.77
C ILE A 281 19.01 -5.91 6.76
N LYS A 282 18.64 -7.04 6.15
CA LYS A 282 19.27 -7.55 4.95
C LYS A 282 18.22 -7.70 3.85
N ALA A 283 18.43 -7.08 2.69
CA ALA A 283 17.52 -7.09 1.56
C ALA A 283 18.22 -7.54 0.28
N GLU A 284 17.62 -8.49 -0.45
CA GLU A 284 18.13 -9.00 -1.71
C GLU A 284 17.03 -9.12 -2.75
N ASN A 285 17.29 -8.70 -3.99
CA ASN A 285 16.31 -8.68 -5.10
C ASN A 285 15.05 -7.87 -4.77
N CYS A 286 15.17 -6.71 -4.14
CA CYS A 286 14.02 -5.90 -3.77
C CYS A 286 13.86 -4.67 -4.67
N LEU A 287 12.63 -4.42 -5.13
CA LEU A 287 12.25 -3.20 -5.84
C LEU A 287 11.54 -2.26 -4.85
N ILE A 288 12.16 -1.12 -4.54
CA ILE A 288 11.63 -0.11 -3.63
C ILE A 288 11.53 1.20 -4.41
N SER A 289 10.30 1.66 -4.70
CA SER A 289 10.09 2.76 -5.64
C SER A 289 8.82 3.56 -5.38
N GLY A 290 8.74 4.76 -5.95
CA GLY A 290 7.52 5.57 -5.92
C GLY A 290 7.17 6.13 -4.53
N ASN A 291 8.12 6.16 -3.59
CA ASN A 291 7.89 6.61 -2.23
C ASN A 291 8.04 8.13 -2.12
N GLY A 292 7.23 8.77 -1.27
CA GLY A 292 7.10 10.22 -1.24
C GLY A 292 8.33 10.98 -0.72
N VAL A 293 9.18 10.32 0.10
CA VAL A 293 10.39 10.93 0.65
C VAL A 293 11.63 10.09 0.33
N HIS A 294 11.75 8.89 0.89
CA HIS A 294 12.90 8.00 0.66
C HIS A 294 12.45 6.57 0.35
N SER A 295 13.16 5.89 -0.53
CA SER A 295 13.04 4.45 -0.67
C SER A 295 13.71 3.69 0.48
N LEU A 296 14.86 4.20 0.95
CA LEU A 296 15.53 3.75 2.17
C LEU A 296 15.92 4.96 3.00
N LEU A 297 15.49 4.99 4.27
CA LEU A 297 16.00 5.92 5.27
C LEU A 297 16.61 5.14 6.43
N VAL A 298 17.86 5.42 6.75
CA VAL A 298 18.57 5.00 7.97
C VAL A 298 18.76 6.22 8.84
N LEU A 299 18.22 6.23 10.05
CA LEU A 299 18.28 7.36 10.96
C LEU A 299 18.70 6.90 12.36
N GLU A 300 19.65 7.63 12.96
CA GLU A 300 20.23 7.27 14.27
C GLU A 300 20.90 5.87 14.24
N GLY A 301 21.68 5.60 13.19
CA GLY A 301 22.42 4.35 13.05
C GLY A 301 21.56 3.13 12.68
N GLY A 302 22.16 1.96 12.85
CA GLY A 302 21.57 0.68 12.41
C GLY A 302 22.38 0.03 11.30
N ASP A 303 22.21 -1.27 11.12
CA ASP A 303 22.98 -2.03 10.13
C ASP A 303 22.09 -2.42 8.95
N PHE A 304 22.63 -2.31 7.75
CA PHE A 304 21.88 -2.63 6.53
C PHE A 304 22.77 -3.29 5.47
N ASN A 305 22.18 -4.22 4.75
CA ASN A 305 22.83 -4.87 3.61
C ASN A 305 21.80 -5.02 2.48
N PHE A 306 21.98 -4.25 1.41
CA PHE A 306 21.15 -4.30 0.22
C PHE A 306 21.98 -4.84 -0.96
N ASN A 307 21.52 -5.91 -1.58
CA ASN A 307 22.22 -6.51 -2.71
C ASN A 307 21.23 -6.82 -3.85
N HIS A 308 21.59 -6.45 -5.08
CA HIS A 308 20.71 -6.57 -6.24
C HIS A 308 19.34 -5.91 -6.05
N CYS A 309 19.31 -4.69 -5.50
CA CYS A 309 18.09 -3.94 -5.25
C CYS A 309 17.94 -2.74 -6.19
N HIS A 310 16.70 -2.36 -6.48
CA HIS A 310 16.35 -1.06 -7.00
C HIS A 310 15.84 -0.19 -5.85
N LEU A 311 16.57 0.88 -5.53
CA LEU A 311 16.23 1.90 -4.54
C LEU A 311 15.96 3.19 -5.31
N LEU A 312 14.68 3.46 -5.65
CA LEU A 312 14.35 4.45 -6.67
C LEU A 312 13.57 5.64 -6.10
N GLY A 313 14.04 6.85 -6.37
CA GLY A 313 13.46 8.14 -5.99
C GLY A 313 12.46 8.69 -7.03
N TYR A 314 11.60 7.86 -7.61
CA TYR A 314 10.56 8.26 -8.56
C TYR A 314 9.20 8.53 -7.89
N GLY A 315 9.21 9.02 -6.66
CA GLY A 315 8.00 9.35 -5.93
C GLY A 315 7.45 10.74 -6.23
N ASN A 316 6.17 10.96 -5.93
CA ASN A 316 5.45 12.21 -6.13
C ASN A 316 5.19 12.96 -4.81
N GLY A 317 6.04 12.79 -3.79
CA GLY A 317 5.91 13.49 -2.52
C GLY A 317 6.06 15.00 -2.66
N ALA A 318 5.40 15.76 -1.79
CA ALA A 318 5.48 17.23 -1.78
C ALA A 318 6.90 17.75 -1.48
N THR A 319 7.70 16.94 -0.78
CA THR A 319 9.11 17.21 -0.44
C THR A 319 9.94 15.96 -0.69
N PRO A 320 10.26 15.67 -1.97
CA PRO A 320 11.05 14.48 -2.29
C PRO A 320 12.45 14.61 -1.67
N GLY A 321 12.88 13.57 -0.95
CA GLY A 321 14.25 13.39 -0.51
C GLY A 321 15.06 12.59 -1.52
N ALA A 322 16.30 12.28 -1.19
CA ALA A 322 17.09 11.32 -1.94
C ALA A 322 16.47 9.92 -1.88
N ALA A 323 16.64 9.10 -2.91
CA ALA A 323 16.20 7.69 -2.86
C ALA A 323 16.71 6.97 -1.63
N VAL A 324 17.99 7.23 -1.26
CA VAL A 324 18.64 6.66 -0.08
C VAL A 324 19.16 7.78 0.82
N GLY A 325 18.68 7.82 2.06
CA GLY A 325 19.17 8.70 3.11
C GLY A 325 19.82 7.87 4.22
N ILE A 326 21.05 8.23 4.60
CA ILE A 326 21.83 7.56 5.66
C ILE A 326 22.32 8.58 6.65
N SER A 327 21.91 8.45 7.91
CA SER A 327 22.42 9.23 9.03
C SER A 327 22.67 8.33 10.24
N ASN A 328 23.79 8.54 10.92
CA ASN A 328 24.06 7.86 12.19
C ASN A 328 23.65 8.68 13.40
N HIS A 329 22.99 9.82 13.19
CA HIS A 329 22.57 10.71 14.27
C HIS A 329 21.15 11.25 14.05
N PHE A 330 20.57 11.73 15.15
CA PHE A 330 19.29 12.43 15.14
C PHE A 330 19.20 13.38 16.34
N VAL A 331 18.78 14.63 16.10
CA VAL A 331 18.60 15.61 17.15
C VAL A 331 17.17 15.55 17.70
N ARG A 332 17.04 15.23 18.97
CA ARG A 332 15.75 15.24 19.71
C ARG A 332 15.93 16.02 21.01
N ASP A 333 15.05 16.99 21.27
CA ASP A 333 15.10 17.86 22.47
C ASP A 333 16.44 18.59 22.64
N ASN A 334 17.07 19.03 21.57
CA ASN A 334 18.42 19.61 21.51
C ASN A 334 19.54 18.69 22.00
N ILE A 335 19.32 17.38 22.01
CA ILE A 335 20.32 16.36 22.28
C ILE A 335 20.58 15.61 20.97
N ASP A 336 21.86 15.49 20.60
CA ASP A 336 22.28 14.71 19.44
C ASP A 336 22.49 13.26 19.88
N TYR A 337 21.67 12.37 19.35
CA TYR A 337 21.78 10.92 19.55
C TYR A 337 22.60 10.36 18.39
N ILE A 338 23.76 9.80 18.70
CA ILE A 338 24.70 9.28 17.72
C ILE A 338 24.88 7.78 17.95
N ALA A 339 24.73 6.97 16.90
CA ALA A 339 24.89 5.53 16.99
C ALA A 339 25.82 4.98 15.90
N SER A 340 26.29 3.74 16.09
CA SER A 340 27.14 3.06 15.13
C SER A 340 26.36 2.53 13.93
N ILE A 341 27.04 2.49 12.79
CA ILE A 341 26.69 1.67 11.64
C ILE A 341 27.84 0.67 11.47
N ASN A 342 27.66 -0.56 11.98
CA ASN A 342 28.70 -1.59 11.95
C ASN A 342 28.77 -2.29 10.59
N GLU A 343 27.63 -2.32 9.87
CA GLU A 343 27.52 -2.84 8.51
C GLU A 343 26.55 -1.98 7.70
N GLY A 344 27.08 -1.12 6.83
CA GLY A 344 26.32 -0.30 5.89
C GLY A 344 26.69 -0.70 4.45
N THR A 345 26.03 -1.72 3.89
CA THR A 345 26.42 -2.30 2.60
C THR A 345 25.34 -2.13 1.57
N ILE A 346 25.67 -1.57 0.38
CA ILE A 346 24.84 -1.60 -0.82
C ILE A 346 25.70 -2.05 -2.00
N THR A 347 25.30 -3.16 -2.63
CA THR A 347 26.08 -3.77 -3.71
C THR A 347 25.18 -4.17 -4.88
N ASN A 348 25.73 -4.17 -6.10
CA ASN A 348 25.00 -4.56 -7.32
C ASN A 348 23.60 -3.93 -7.44
N SER A 349 23.41 -2.70 -6.97
CA SER A 349 22.10 -2.08 -6.79
C SER A 349 21.99 -0.76 -7.56
N VAL A 350 20.77 -0.33 -7.80
CA VAL A 350 20.47 0.93 -8.48
C VAL A 350 19.95 1.94 -7.45
N ILE A 351 20.56 3.12 -7.37
CA ILE A 351 20.10 4.29 -6.60
C ILE A 351 19.89 5.42 -7.58
N TYR A 352 18.63 5.65 -7.98
CA TYR A 352 18.30 6.56 -9.07
C TYR A 352 16.89 7.16 -8.92
N GLY A 353 16.64 8.34 -9.51
CA GLY A 353 15.34 8.97 -9.41
C GLY A 353 15.25 10.31 -10.10
N PHE A 354 14.26 11.12 -9.68
CA PHE A 354 14.00 12.42 -10.25
C PHE A 354 14.98 13.51 -9.79
N THR A 355 15.49 13.40 -8.56
CA THR A 355 16.40 14.42 -8.00
C THR A 355 17.82 14.27 -8.55
N ASP A 356 18.64 15.32 -8.42
CA ASP A 356 20.06 15.26 -8.80
C ASP A 356 20.93 14.68 -7.66
N TYR A 357 20.32 14.37 -6.51
CA TYR A 357 20.98 13.88 -5.29
C TYR A 357 20.19 12.71 -4.73
N GLU A 358 20.33 11.52 -5.33
CA GLU A 358 19.59 10.33 -4.92
C GLU A 358 20.28 9.51 -3.80
N LEU A 359 21.46 9.94 -3.38
CA LEU A 359 22.17 9.42 -2.22
C LEU A 359 22.52 10.58 -1.28
N ALA A 360 21.88 10.62 -0.11
CA ALA A 360 22.18 11.54 0.97
C ALA A 360 22.95 10.79 2.08
N TYR A 361 24.07 11.35 2.51
CA TYR A 361 24.93 10.76 3.52
C TYR A 361 25.33 11.84 4.50
N ASP A 362 24.84 11.73 5.74
CA ASP A 362 25.09 12.68 6.82
C ASP A 362 25.48 11.92 8.09
N THR A 363 26.77 11.87 8.38
CA THR A 363 27.28 11.13 9.54
C THR A 363 28.23 11.96 10.38
N ILE A 364 28.14 11.79 11.70
CA ILE A 364 28.99 12.41 12.70
C ILE A 364 29.91 11.35 13.27
N PRO A 365 31.26 11.50 13.09
CA PRO A 365 32.21 10.65 13.77
C PRO A 365 32.28 11.05 15.26
N ASP A 366 32.28 10.06 16.15
CA ASP A 366 32.40 10.26 17.60
C ASP A 366 33.27 9.14 18.18
N PRO A 367 34.05 9.39 19.25
CA PRO A 367 34.84 8.35 19.92
C PRO A 367 33.97 7.17 20.38
N GLY A 368 34.28 5.99 19.89
CA GLY A 368 33.51 4.77 20.19
C GLY A 368 32.40 4.44 19.21
N ILE A 369 32.12 5.30 18.24
CA ILE A 369 31.18 5.06 17.14
C ILE A 369 31.90 4.42 15.97
N THR A 370 31.33 3.33 15.44
CA THR A 370 31.80 2.67 14.23
C THR A 370 30.99 3.17 13.04
N LEU A 371 31.69 3.58 11.99
CA LEU A 371 31.09 3.87 10.68
C LEU A 371 31.78 2.97 9.65
N ASN A 372 31.12 1.89 9.27
CA ASN A 372 31.66 0.91 8.33
C ASN A 372 30.69 0.76 7.14
N PHE A 373 31.13 1.21 5.96
CA PHE A 373 30.33 1.24 4.75
C PHE A 373 31.01 0.50 3.60
N LEU A 374 30.22 -0.04 2.70
CA LEU A 374 30.62 -0.56 1.40
C LEU A 374 29.55 -0.26 0.34
N MET A 375 29.87 0.64 -0.56
CA MET A 375 29.09 0.91 -1.76
C MET A 375 29.85 0.40 -2.97
N ALA A 376 29.43 -0.74 -3.54
CA ALA A 376 30.22 -1.38 -4.60
C ALA A 376 29.36 -1.92 -5.74
N ASN A 377 29.81 -1.66 -6.97
CA ASN A 377 29.16 -2.12 -8.21
C ASN A 377 27.69 -1.66 -8.31
N ASN A 378 27.40 -0.44 -7.86
CA ASN A 378 26.09 0.17 -7.97
C ASN A 378 26.01 1.13 -9.15
N LEU A 379 24.82 1.43 -9.62
CA LEU A 379 24.55 2.59 -10.45
C LEU A 379 23.88 3.66 -9.59
N ILE A 380 24.53 4.82 -9.45
CA ILE A 380 24.13 5.87 -8.50
C ILE A 380 23.97 7.20 -9.25
N LYS A 381 22.85 7.91 -9.02
CA LYS A 381 22.66 9.29 -9.44
C LYS A 381 22.95 10.21 -8.27
N SER A 382 24.00 11.04 -8.37
CA SER A 382 24.26 12.10 -7.41
C SER A 382 25.25 13.11 -7.99
N ASP A 383 24.95 14.39 -7.84
CA ASP A 383 25.87 15.48 -8.19
C ASP A 383 26.85 15.77 -7.04
N ASP A 384 26.68 15.16 -5.87
CA ASP A 384 27.64 15.23 -4.80
C ASP A 384 28.92 14.45 -5.15
N ILE A 385 30.05 15.02 -4.75
CA ILE A 385 31.36 14.39 -4.94
C ILE A 385 31.72 13.63 -3.65
N PHE A 386 31.53 12.33 -3.67
CA PHE A 386 31.98 11.45 -2.58
C PHE A 386 33.45 11.10 -2.75
N THR A 387 34.29 11.53 -1.81
CA THR A 387 35.75 11.26 -1.82
C THR A 387 36.14 10.15 -0.87
N ASP A 388 35.25 9.72 0.00
CA ASP A 388 35.48 8.67 0.97
C ASP A 388 35.72 7.32 0.29
N PRO A 389 36.70 6.51 0.77
CA PRO A 389 36.94 5.17 0.26
C PRO A 389 35.75 4.23 0.26
N PHE A 390 34.70 4.49 1.07
CA PHE A 390 33.45 3.72 1.05
C PHE A 390 32.74 3.80 -0.30
N PHE A 391 32.90 4.89 -1.02
CA PHE A 391 32.21 5.17 -2.29
C PHE A 391 33.13 5.08 -3.51
N THR A 392 34.42 5.28 -3.34
CA THR A 392 35.39 5.42 -4.44
C THR A 392 36.16 4.13 -4.69
N GLY A 393 36.50 3.86 -5.96
CA GLY A 393 37.33 2.70 -6.33
C GLY A 393 36.62 1.34 -6.26
N ASN A 394 35.30 1.31 -5.99
CA ASN A 394 34.54 0.09 -5.76
C ASN A 394 33.66 -0.31 -6.95
N GLY A 395 33.95 0.18 -8.15
CA GLY A 395 33.20 -0.19 -9.37
C GLY A 395 31.80 0.43 -9.49
N ASN A 396 31.49 1.48 -8.71
CA ASN A 396 30.25 2.20 -8.86
C ASN A 396 30.21 3.01 -10.16
N LEU A 397 29.07 3.01 -10.82
CA LEU A 397 28.75 3.82 -11.99
C LEU A 397 27.97 5.06 -11.53
N TRP A 398 28.41 6.25 -11.94
CA TRP A 398 27.84 7.52 -11.49
C TRP A 398 27.17 8.25 -12.65
N ASN A 399 25.93 8.72 -12.42
CA ASN A 399 25.20 9.62 -13.31
C ASN A 399 25.00 9.08 -14.74
N ILE A 400 24.92 7.76 -14.88
CA ILE A 400 24.64 7.09 -16.16
C ILE A 400 23.14 6.73 -16.15
N ASP A 401 22.43 7.02 -17.25
CA ASP A 401 21.02 6.64 -17.39
C ASP A 401 20.86 5.11 -17.32
N PRO A 402 20.06 4.57 -16.40
CA PRO A 402 19.81 3.14 -16.29
C PRO A 402 19.08 2.53 -17.50
N GLN A 403 18.43 3.34 -18.34
CA GLN A 403 17.66 2.95 -19.52
C GLN A 403 16.48 2.03 -19.18
N PHE A 404 15.70 2.41 -18.16
CA PHE A 404 14.46 1.72 -17.82
C PHE A 404 13.44 1.81 -18.98
N MET A 405 12.62 0.78 -19.12
CA MET A 405 11.65 0.66 -20.21
C MET A 405 10.59 1.75 -20.17
N ASP A 406 9.94 1.99 -19.02
CA ASP A 406 8.93 3.06 -18.85
C ASP A 406 8.78 3.45 -17.37
N ILE A 407 9.37 4.57 -17.00
CA ILE A 407 9.28 5.09 -15.62
C ILE A 407 7.88 5.61 -15.27
N THR A 408 7.06 5.98 -16.28
CA THR A 408 5.70 6.48 -16.06
C THR A 408 4.76 5.34 -15.67
N GLU A 409 4.91 4.19 -16.34
CA GLU A 409 4.17 2.96 -16.03
C GLU A 409 4.83 2.15 -14.89
N LYS A 410 5.87 2.71 -14.25
CA LYS A 410 6.65 2.05 -13.19
C LYS A 410 7.31 0.74 -13.66
N ASP A 411 7.62 0.64 -14.97
CA ASP A 411 8.37 -0.47 -15.55
C ASP A 411 9.87 -0.17 -15.48
N PHE A 412 10.51 -0.64 -14.43
CA PHE A 412 11.94 -0.49 -14.18
C PHE A 412 12.77 -1.67 -14.73
N THR A 413 12.21 -2.42 -15.67
CA THR A 413 12.98 -3.41 -16.45
C THR A 413 13.85 -2.71 -17.50
N TYR A 414 14.81 -3.46 -18.05
CA TYR A 414 15.73 -2.98 -19.08
C TYR A 414 16.11 -4.15 -20.00
N THR A 415 16.50 -3.88 -21.22
CA THR A 415 16.99 -4.91 -22.15
C THR A 415 18.43 -4.67 -22.59
N ILE A 416 18.89 -3.45 -22.48
CA ILE A 416 20.24 -2.96 -22.82
C ILE A 416 20.69 -1.97 -21.75
N GLY A 417 21.90 -1.47 -21.86
CA GLY A 417 22.37 -0.36 -21.01
C GLY A 417 23.34 -0.80 -19.91
N PRO A 418 23.67 0.11 -18.98
CA PRO A 418 24.74 -0.09 -18.02
C PRO A 418 24.41 -1.11 -16.94
N LEU A 419 23.15 -1.47 -16.75
CA LEU A 419 22.71 -2.43 -15.73
C LEU A 419 23.01 -3.86 -16.18
N ARG A 420 22.86 -4.15 -17.47
CA ARG A 420 23.09 -5.47 -18.03
C ARG A 420 24.56 -5.86 -17.94
N ASP A 421 24.84 -7.00 -17.33
CA ASP A 421 26.21 -7.51 -17.09
C ASP A 421 27.11 -6.53 -16.32
N GLY A 422 26.52 -5.50 -15.69
CA GLY A 422 27.28 -4.46 -14.98
C GLY A 422 27.63 -4.79 -13.52
N GLY A 423 27.02 -5.82 -12.98
CA GLY A 423 27.24 -6.26 -11.61
C GLY A 423 28.46 -7.18 -11.44
N THR A 424 28.64 -7.68 -10.23
CA THR A 424 29.77 -8.56 -9.89
C THR A 424 29.32 -9.83 -9.16
N ASN A 425 30.04 -10.91 -9.39
CA ASN A 425 29.88 -12.18 -8.68
C ASN A 425 30.54 -12.17 -7.27
N ALA A 426 31.27 -11.10 -6.93
CA ALA A 426 31.92 -10.98 -5.63
C ALA A 426 30.92 -10.87 -4.46
N TYR A 427 29.73 -10.37 -4.73
CA TYR A 427 28.65 -10.22 -3.74
C TYR A 427 27.42 -11.07 -4.15
N PRO A 428 27.48 -12.40 -3.93
CA PRO A 428 26.35 -13.27 -4.26
C PRO A 428 25.17 -13.05 -3.29
N ASN A 429 23.96 -13.33 -3.77
CA ASN A 429 22.79 -13.41 -2.88
C ASN A 429 22.93 -14.56 -1.91
N THR A 430 22.53 -14.37 -0.67
CA THR A 430 22.71 -15.32 0.44
C THR A 430 21.43 -15.62 1.19
N ILE A 431 20.36 -14.83 1.00
CA ILE A 431 19.02 -15.16 1.50
C ILE A 431 18.47 -16.30 0.65
N GLY A 432 18.13 -17.44 1.27
CA GLY A 432 17.77 -18.69 0.60
C GLY A 432 16.92 -18.54 -0.67
N PRO A 433 15.75 -17.85 -0.62
CA PRO A 433 14.90 -17.68 -1.80
C PRO A 433 15.47 -16.80 -2.92
N ALA A 434 16.47 -15.95 -2.63
CA ALA A 434 17.11 -15.07 -3.61
C ALA A 434 18.41 -15.67 -4.19
N VAL A 435 18.87 -16.82 -3.70
CA VAL A 435 20.13 -17.42 -4.13
C VAL A 435 20.04 -17.87 -5.57
N GLY A 436 20.90 -17.31 -6.42
CA GLY A 436 21.03 -17.71 -7.83
C GLY A 436 19.88 -17.32 -8.74
N VAL A 437 18.98 -16.45 -8.28
CA VAL A 437 17.83 -15.97 -9.09
C VAL A 437 17.63 -14.47 -8.94
N SER A 438 16.91 -13.86 -9.88
CA SER A 438 16.37 -12.50 -9.82
C SER A 438 14.98 -12.49 -9.19
N ILE A 439 14.35 -11.32 -9.04
CA ILE A 439 12.97 -11.18 -8.53
C ILE A 439 11.94 -11.92 -9.38
N THR A 440 12.19 -12.06 -10.67
CA THR A 440 11.33 -12.79 -11.62
C THR A 440 11.64 -14.28 -11.70
N GLY A 441 12.53 -14.79 -10.85
CA GLY A 441 12.95 -16.17 -10.87
C GLY A 441 13.95 -16.54 -11.98
N ALA A 442 14.38 -15.59 -12.81
CA ALA A 442 15.42 -15.82 -13.81
C ALA A 442 16.75 -16.18 -13.13
N GLY A 443 17.47 -17.16 -13.67
CA GLY A 443 18.77 -17.58 -13.15
C GLY A 443 19.79 -16.44 -13.21
N ARG A 444 20.64 -16.31 -12.18
CA ARG A 444 21.63 -15.23 -12.08
C ARG A 444 23.05 -15.79 -11.89
N PRO A 445 24.00 -15.53 -12.82
CA PRO A 445 23.87 -14.70 -14.03
C PRO A 445 23.27 -15.47 -15.22
N THR A 446 22.60 -14.75 -16.15
CA THR A 446 22.21 -15.27 -17.46
C THR A 446 23.23 -14.92 -18.55
N GLY A 447 24.04 -13.88 -18.33
CA GLY A 447 25.11 -13.35 -19.18
C GLY A 447 26.51 -13.68 -18.66
N PRO A 448 27.56 -12.94 -19.14
CA PRO A 448 28.94 -13.06 -18.67
C PRO A 448 29.14 -12.58 -17.24
N ALA A 449 28.29 -11.69 -16.73
CA ALA A 449 28.26 -11.22 -15.35
C ALA A 449 26.82 -11.08 -14.87
N ARG A 450 26.64 -10.79 -13.57
CA ARG A 450 25.32 -10.46 -13.01
C ARG A 450 24.88 -9.09 -13.45
N ASP A 451 23.60 -8.88 -13.56
CA ASP A 451 23.04 -7.55 -13.80
C ASP A 451 23.06 -6.71 -12.49
N ILE A 452 23.17 -5.40 -12.63
CA ILE A 452 22.94 -4.47 -11.52
C ILE A 452 21.44 -4.35 -11.28
N GLY A 453 21.01 -4.48 -10.02
CA GLY A 453 19.60 -4.32 -9.63
C GLY A 453 18.83 -5.62 -9.54
N THR A 454 17.50 -5.48 -9.53
CA THR A 454 16.56 -6.53 -9.14
C THR A 454 16.34 -7.59 -10.21
N TYR A 455 16.49 -7.22 -11.48
CA TYR A 455 16.23 -8.06 -12.64
C TYR A 455 17.51 -8.74 -13.18
N GLU A 456 17.34 -9.68 -14.08
CA GLU A 456 18.39 -10.38 -14.79
C GLU A 456 17.90 -10.73 -16.19
N PHE A 457 18.67 -10.36 -17.27
CA PHE A 457 18.27 -10.48 -18.67
C PHE A 457 19.34 -11.13 -19.57
#